data_86a6d3597afba5e76fbf61de4e3a8ba1
#
_entry.id   86a6d3597afba5e76fbf61de4e3a8ba1
#
_cell.length_a   1.000
_cell.length_b   1.000
_cell.length_c   1.000
_cell.angle_alpha   90.00
_cell.angle_beta   90.00
_cell.angle_gamma   90.00
#
_symmetry.space_group_name_H-M   'P 1'
#
loop_
_entity.id
_entity.type
_entity.pdbx_description
1 polymer ?
#
loop_
_entity_poly.entity_id
_entity_poly.type
_entity_poly.pdbx_seq_one_letter_code
_entity_poly.pdbx_strand_id
1 'polypeptide(L)'
;VLGLWSTHAQGFLISLTVITSAVFALPIFLAPLTWARWFGWRVPEHTHLAIYFGRCLGAFIIIIELLMLRAGLTGEGLVFTFQVLLAVAAFMIVVHVWGAVQRIQPLSETLEIGMYAGLGLLALLFYPLQSQ
;
A
#
# COMPACT_ATOMS: atom_id res chain seq x y z
N VAL A 1 23.19 0.07 1.05
CA VAL A 1 21.86 0.32 1.65
C VAL A 1 20.86 -0.75 1.21
N LEU A 2 20.90 -1.20 -0.05
CA LEU A 2 20.02 -2.26 -0.53
C LEU A 2 20.22 -3.55 0.28
N GLY A 3 19.13 -4.06 0.84
CA GLY A 3 19.14 -5.32 1.57
C GLY A 3 19.90 -5.31 2.90
N LEU A 4 20.11 -4.13 3.51
CA LEU A 4 20.79 -4.02 4.80
C LEU A 4 20.15 -4.93 5.88
N TRP A 5 18.84 -5.11 5.82
CA TRP A 5 18.05 -5.96 6.73
C TRP A 5 17.38 -7.14 6.00
N SER A 6 18.00 -7.63 4.93
CA SER A 6 17.45 -8.70 4.08
C SER A 6 17.09 -9.99 4.83
N THR A 7 17.80 -10.30 5.92
CA THR A 7 17.50 -11.45 6.78
C THR A 7 16.13 -11.36 7.46
N HIS A 8 15.55 -10.17 7.56
CA HIS A 8 14.24 -9.91 8.15
C HIS A 8 13.14 -9.65 7.11
N ALA A 9 13.41 -9.90 5.83
CA ALA A 9 12.47 -9.61 4.73
C ALA A 9 11.10 -10.26 4.91
N GLN A 10 11.05 -11.54 5.30
CA GLN A 10 9.78 -12.25 5.52
C GLN A 10 8.99 -11.65 6.71
N GLY A 11 9.65 -11.38 7.83
CA GLY A 11 9.02 -10.76 9.00
C GLY A 11 8.50 -9.36 8.69
N PHE A 12 9.22 -8.59 7.90
CA PHE A 12 8.76 -7.28 7.40
C PHE A 12 7.46 -7.40 6.60
N LEU A 13 7.39 -8.35 5.64
CA LEU A 13 6.17 -8.56 4.85
C LEU A 13 4.97 -8.97 5.71
N ILE A 14 5.16 -9.86 6.68
CA ILE A 14 4.08 -10.28 7.58
C ILE A 14 3.57 -9.08 8.39
N SER A 15 4.47 -8.31 8.98
CA SER A 15 4.10 -7.12 9.76
C SER A 15 3.39 -6.07 8.91
N LEU A 16 3.91 -5.82 7.71
CA LEU A 16 3.31 -4.89 6.76
C LEU A 16 1.92 -5.36 6.34
N THR A 17 1.74 -6.65 6.03
CA THR A 17 0.45 -7.24 5.68
C THR A 17 -0.59 -7.01 6.79
N VAL A 18 -0.24 -7.26 8.04
CA VAL A 18 -1.18 -7.04 9.17
C VAL A 18 -1.60 -5.58 9.25
N ILE A 19 -0.64 -4.66 9.22
CA ILE A 19 -0.90 -3.22 9.36
C ILE A 19 -1.73 -2.70 8.18
N THR A 20 -1.32 -2.98 6.96
CA THR A 20 -1.97 -2.43 5.76
C THR A 20 -3.30 -3.09 5.47
N SER A 21 -3.50 -4.36 5.83
CA SER A 21 -4.81 -5.00 5.76
C SER A 21 -5.82 -4.34 6.72
N ALA A 22 -5.40 -4.02 7.94
CA ALA A 22 -6.27 -3.38 8.93
C ALA A 22 -6.60 -1.93 8.57
N VAL A 23 -5.66 -1.17 8.02
CA VAL A 23 -5.81 0.27 7.75
C VAL A 23 -6.38 0.55 6.36
N PHE A 24 -6.02 -0.24 5.36
CA PHE A 24 -6.36 0.02 3.96
C PHE A 24 -7.21 -1.08 3.32
N ALA A 25 -6.70 -2.28 3.18
CA ALA A 25 -7.32 -3.33 2.36
C ALA A 25 -8.75 -3.65 2.78
N LEU A 26 -8.97 -4.02 4.03
CA LEU A 26 -10.28 -4.42 4.52
C LEU A 26 -11.24 -3.23 4.63
N PRO A 27 -10.87 -2.07 5.22
CA PRO A 27 -11.77 -0.92 5.28
C PRO A 27 -12.18 -0.40 3.90
N ILE A 28 -11.25 -0.30 2.96
CA ILE A 28 -11.56 0.17 1.60
C ILE A 28 -12.48 -0.81 0.87
N PHE A 29 -12.26 -2.11 1.02
CA PHE A 29 -13.08 -3.12 0.37
C PHE A 29 -14.49 -3.22 0.97
N LEU A 30 -14.59 -3.25 2.29
CA LEU A 30 -15.85 -3.48 2.99
C LEU A 30 -16.68 -2.19 3.15
N ALA A 31 -16.05 -1.06 3.45
CA ALA A 31 -16.70 0.19 3.75
C ALA A 31 -15.96 1.41 3.16
N PRO A 32 -15.88 1.52 1.80
CA PRO A 32 -15.05 2.53 1.14
C PRO A 32 -15.40 3.96 1.52
N LEU A 33 -16.68 4.28 1.68
CA LEU A 33 -17.11 5.64 2.05
C LEU A 33 -16.79 5.99 3.50
N THR A 34 -16.88 5.02 4.41
CA THR A 34 -16.48 5.20 5.80
C THR A 34 -14.98 5.44 5.90
N TRP A 35 -14.20 4.62 5.21
CA TRP A 35 -12.76 4.81 5.12
C TRP A 35 -12.41 6.21 4.56
N ALA A 36 -13.06 6.62 3.47
CA ALA A 36 -12.85 7.93 2.87
C ALA A 36 -13.12 9.08 3.85
N ARG A 37 -14.19 8.99 4.64
CA ARG A 37 -14.49 9.99 5.68
C ARG A 37 -13.41 10.06 6.76
N TRP A 38 -12.90 8.91 7.20
CA TRP A 38 -11.81 8.86 8.19
C TRP A 38 -10.55 9.57 7.69
N PHE A 39 -10.29 9.52 6.38
CA PHE A 39 -9.16 10.19 5.74
C PHE A 39 -9.49 11.61 5.22
N GLY A 40 -10.61 12.19 5.65
CA GLY A 40 -10.94 13.58 5.40
C GLY A 40 -11.57 13.90 4.05
N TRP A 41 -11.98 12.87 3.28
CA TRP A 41 -12.65 13.09 2.02
C TRP A 41 -14.10 13.58 2.21
N ARG A 42 -14.52 14.51 1.36
CA ARG A 42 -15.94 14.86 1.21
C ARG A 42 -16.62 13.82 0.33
N VAL A 43 -17.65 13.18 0.87
CA VAL A 43 -18.43 12.19 0.12
C VAL A 43 -19.51 12.92 -0.68
N PRO A 44 -19.56 12.73 -2.03
CA PRO A 44 -20.58 13.34 -2.88
C PRO A 44 -21.97 12.71 -2.61
N GLU A 45 -23.04 13.39 -3.08
CA GLU A 45 -24.40 12.84 -2.97
C GLU A 45 -24.57 11.54 -3.74
N HIS A 46 -24.03 11.48 -4.96
CA HIS A 46 -24.05 10.28 -5.80
C HIS A 46 -22.81 9.43 -5.51
N THR A 47 -23.02 8.33 -4.81
CA THR A 47 -21.92 7.51 -4.25
C THR A 47 -21.66 6.21 -4.99
N HIS A 48 -22.50 5.83 -5.97
CA HIS A 48 -22.39 4.52 -6.61
C HIS A 48 -21.03 4.30 -7.27
N LEU A 49 -20.53 5.27 -8.02
CA LEU A 49 -19.23 5.17 -8.68
C LEU A 49 -18.08 5.12 -7.66
N ALA A 50 -18.15 5.94 -6.61
CA ALA A 50 -17.14 5.96 -5.54
C ALA A 50 -17.10 4.63 -4.78
N ILE A 51 -18.26 4.05 -4.48
CA ILE A 51 -18.35 2.73 -3.84
C ILE A 51 -17.74 1.66 -4.75
N TYR A 52 -18.09 1.67 -6.03
CA TYR A 52 -17.58 0.70 -7.00
C TYR A 52 -16.05 0.78 -7.12
N PHE A 53 -15.50 1.98 -7.36
CA PHE A 53 -14.06 2.15 -7.45
C PHE A 53 -13.34 1.85 -6.14
N GLY A 54 -13.93 2.22 -4.99
CA GLY A 54 -13.37 1.88 -3.69
C GLY A 54 -13.27 0.37 -3.48
N ARG A 55 -14.30 -0.39 -3.83
CA ARG A 55 -14.27 -1.85 -3.77
C ARG A 55 -13.29 -2.46 -4.73
N CYS A 56 -13.19 -1.95 -5.96
CA CYS A 56 -12.17 -2.40 -6.91
C CYS A 56 -10.76 -2.16 -6.37
N LEU A 57 -10.49 -0.97 -5.84
CA LEU A 57 -9.22 -0.65 -5.22
C LEU A 57 -8.92 -1.60 -4.05
N GLY A 58 -9.88 -1.79 -3.16
CA GLY A 58 -9.76 -2.70 -2.02
C GLY A 58 -9.47 -4.14 -2.45
N ALA A 59 -10.14 -4.63 -3.51
CA ALA A 59 -9.89 -5.96 -4.07
C ALA A 59 -8.45 -6.10 -4.57
N PHE A 60 -7.92 -5.12 -5.30
CA PHE A 60 -6.53 -5.14 -5.77
C PHE A 60 -5.53 -5.06 -4.61
N ILE A 61 -5.82 -4.27 -3.59
CA ILE A 61 -4.98 -4.24 -2.38
C ILE A 61 -4.98 -5.61 -1.69
N ILE A 62 -6.13 -6.26 -1.55
CA ILE A 62 -6.23 -7.61 -0.96
C ILE A 62 -5.37 -8.61 -1.74
N ILE A 63 -5.37 -8.54 -3.08
CA ILE A 63 -4.52 -9.42 -3.90
C ILE A 63 -3.03 -9.20 -3.56
N ILE A 64 -2.59 -7.95 -3.43
CA ILE A 64 -1.21 -7.63 -3.03
C ILE A 64 -0.92 -8.14 -1.61
N GLU A 65 -1.86 -7.97 -0.68
CA GLU A 65 -1.73 -8.49 0.70
C GLU A 65 -1.56 -10.02 0.72
N LEU A 66 -2.29 -10.74 -0.12
CA LEU A 66 -2.15 -12.19 -0.24
C LEU A 66 -0.78 -12.59 -0.81
N LEU A 67 -0.24 -11.86 -1.78
CA LEU A 67 1.12 -12.06 -2.28
C LEU A 67 2.16 -11.83 -1.17
N MET A 68 2.01 -10.74 -0.42
CA MET A 68 2.89 -10.41 0.70
C MET A 68 2.83 -11.49 1.79
N LEU A 69 1.63 -11.93 2.15
CA LEU A 69 1.44 -12.96 3.16
C LEU A 69 2.09 -14.30 2.73
N ARG A 70 1.85 -14.72 1.49
CA ARG A 70 2.48 -15.92 0.94
C ARG A 70 4.00 -15.84 0.97
N ALA A 71 4.56 -14.75 0.45
CA ALA A 71 6.01 -14.57 0.44
C ALA A 71 6.59 -14.47 1.86
N GLY A 72 5.88 -13.82 2.78
CA GLY A 72 6.28 -13.72 4.18
C GLY A 72 6.27 -15.07 4.91
N LEU A 73 5.28 -15.92 4.65
CA LEU A 73 5.14 -17.21 5.31
C LEU A 73 6.04 -18.30 4.70
N THR A 74 6.21 -18.29 3.38
CA THR A 74 6.88 -19.39 2.64
C THR A 74 8.24 -19.02 2.07
N GLY A 75 8.55 -17.74 1.91
CA GLY A 75 9.71 -17.25 1.17
C GLY A 75 9.58 -17.34 -0.35
N GLU A 76 8.52 -17.96 -0.87
CA GLU A 76 8.30 -18.07 -2.31
C GLU A 76 7.86 -16.73 -2.91
N GLY A 77 8.50 -16.34 -4.02
CA GLY A 77 8.20 -15.09 -4.71
C GLY A 77 8.63 -13.84 -3.94
N LEU A 78 9.57 -13.96 -3.00
CA LEU A 78 9.99 -12.90 -2.12
C LEU A 78 10.52 -11.69 -2.89
N VAL A 79 11.45 -11.89 -3.83
CA VAL A 79 12.01 -10.83 -4.67
C VAL A 79 10.92 -10.14 -5.50
N PHE A 80 10.06 -10.92 -6.14
CA PHE A 80 8.96 -10.40 -6.94
C PHE A 80 8.01 -9.55 -6.11
N THR A 81 7.67 -9.99 -4.89
CA THR A 81 6.80 -9.23 -3.99
C THR A 81 7.42 -7.90 -3.60
N PHE A 82 8.71 -7.84 -3.31
CA PHE A 82 9.40 -6.57 -3.04
C PHE A 82 9.45 -5.65 -4.26
N GLN A 83 9.61 -6.20 -5.46
CA GLN A 83 9.51 -5.41 -6.71
C GLN A 83 8.10 -4.82 -6.88
N VAL A 84 7.06 -5.58 -6.59
CA VAL A 84 5.67 -5.09 -6.58
C VAL A 84 5.50 -3.97 -5.56
N LEU A 85 6.01 -4.12 -4.33
CA LEU A 85 5.94 -3.06 -3.30
C LEU A 85 6.65 -1.78 -3.72
N LEU A 86 7.83 -1.88 -4.34
CA LEU A 86 8.55 -0.72 -4.87
C LEU A 86 7.76 -0.03 -5.98
N ALA A 87 7.13 -0.80 -6.87
CA ALA A 87 6.26 -0.26 -7.90
C ALA A 87 5.03 0.43 -7.30
N VAL A 88 4.38 -0.17 -6.31
CA VAL A 88 3.26 0.43 -5.57
C VAL A 88 3.68 1.76 -4.95
N ALA A 89 4.81 1.78 -4.23
CA ALA A 89 5.31 3.00 -3.61
C ALA A 89 5.55 4.11 -4.64
N ALA A 90 6.19 3.80 -5.76
CA ALA A 90 6.47 4.75 -6.82
C ALA A 90 5.19 5.32 -7.48
N PHE A 91 4.25 4.46 -7.87
CA PHE A 91 2.99 4.88 -8.49
C PHE A 91 2.10 5.66 -7.52
N MET A 92 2.04 5.26 -6.26
CA MET A 92 1.25 5.97 -5.26
C MET A 92 1.84 7.34 -4.94
N ILE A 93 3.15 7.50 -4.95
CA ILE A 93 3.78 8.82 -4.86
C ILE A 93 3.33 9.70 -6.03
N VAL A 94 3.37 9.19 -7.26
CA VAL A 94 2.92 9.92 -8.45
C VAL A 94 1.46 10.36 -8.31
N VAL A 95 0.57 9.46 -7.93
CA VAL A 95 -0.87 9.76 -7.77
C VAL A 95 -1.10 10.82 -6.71
N HIS A 96 -0.44 10.71 -5.55
CA HIS A 96 -0.62 11.66 -4.46
C HIS A 96 0.01 13.02 -4.74
N VAL A 97 1.15 13.07 -5.41
CA VAL A 97 1.75 14.33 -5.88
C VAL A 97 0.83 15.01 -6.91
N TRP A 98 0.30 14.25 -7.85
CA TRP A 98 -0.64 14.78 -8.83
C TRP A 98 -1.89 15.36 -8.17
N GLY A 99 -2.51 14.61 -7.26
CA GLY A 99 -3.67 15.08 -6.49
C GLY A 99 -3.37 16.32 -5.65
N ALA A 100 -2.19 16.41 -5.05
CA ALA A 100 -1.75 17.57 -4.28
C ALA A 100 -1.57 18.81 -5.18
N VAL A 101 -0.95 18.66 -6.34
CA VAL A 101 -0.77 19.75 -7.32
C VAL A 101 -2.13 20.26 -7.81
N GLN A 102 -3.06 19.37 -8.10
CA GLN A 102 -4.42 19.72 -8.52
C GLN A 102 -5.31 20.23 -7.37
N ARG A 103 -4.87 20.09 -6.12
CA ARG A 103 -5.63 20.46 -4.92
C ARG A 103 -7.00 19.77 -4.83
N ILE A 104 -7.07 18.51 -5.26
CA ILE A 104 -8.30 17.71 -5.27
C ILE A 104 -8.37 16.70 -4.13
N GLN A 105 -7.37 16.63 -3.27
CA GLN A 105 -7.27 15.67 -2.18
C GLN A 105 -7.15 16.35 -0.81
N PRO A 106 -7.61 15.68 0.28
CA PRO A 106 -7.41 16.18 1.63
C PRO A 106 -5.93 16.11 2.04
N LEU A 107 -5.59 16.85 3.11
CA LEU A 107 -4.22 16.89 3.64
C LEU A 107 -3.67 15.50 4.00
N SER A 108 -4.50 14.62 4.53
CA SER A 108 -4.12 13.23 4.86
C SER A 108 -3.51 12.50 3.66
N GLU A 109 -4.11 12.64 2.48
CA GLU A 109 -3.59 12.04 1.24
C GLU A 109 -2.26 12.68 0.81
N THR A 110 -2.10 13.97 1.01
CA THR A 110 -0.82 14.65 0.74
C THR A 110 0.27 14.17 1.69
N LEU A 111 -0.05 13.91 2.96
CA LEU A 111 0.88 13.32 3.93
C LEU A 111 1.27 11.88 3.60
N GLU A 112 0.42 11.15 2.89
CA GLU A 112 0.72 9.80 2.42
C GLU A 112 1.88 9.76 1.40
N ILE A 113 2.24 10.87 0.78
CA ILE A 113 3.47 10.96 -0.03
C ILE A 113 4.69 10.56 0.81
N GLY A 114 4.78 11.08 2.03
CA GLY A 114 5.83 10.71 2.99
C GLY A 114 5.73 9.25 3.44
N MET A 115 4.53 8.74 3.63
CA MET A 115 4.29 7.34 3.98
C MET A 115 4.78 6.41 2.87
N TYR A 116 4.44 6.67 1.61
CA TYR A 116 4.89 5.85 0.48
C TYR A 116 6.39 5.99 0.21
N ALA A 117 6.98 7.16 0.40
CA ALA A 117 8.42 7.33 0.35
C ALA A 117 9.12 6.48 1.44
N GLY A 118 8.58 6.48 2.65
CA GLY A 118 9.02 5.63 3.75
C GLY A 118 8.88 4.14 3.44
N LEU A 119 7.75 3.73 2.88
CA LEU A 119 7.53 2.35 2.44
C LEU A 119 8.57 1.92 1.39
N GLY A 120 8.82 2.76 0.39
CA GLY A 120 9.84 2.50 -0.63
C GLY A 120 11.23 2.34 -0.03
N LEU A 121 11.61 3.22 0.91
CA LEU A 121 12.87 3.13 1.62
C LEU A 121 12.97 1.83 2.44
N LEU A 122 11.94 1.49 3.21
CA LEU A 122 11.90 0.24 3.98
C LEU A 122 11.97 -0.98 3.04
N ALA A 123 11.26 -0.96 1.93
CA ALA A 123 11.33 -2.04 0.94
C ALA A 123 12.74 -2.22 0.37
N LEU A 124 13.51 -1.14 0.19
CA LEU A 124 14.91 -1.23 -0.22
C LEU A 124 15.80 -1.79 0.90
N LEU A 125 15.58 -1.37 2.15
CA LEU A 125 16.36 -1.84 3.30
C LEU A 125 16.13 -3.33 3.59
N PHE A 126 14.89 -3.78 3.49
CA PHE A 126 14.51 -5.19 3.70
C PHE A 126 14.59 -6.04 2.42
N TYR A 127 15.00 -5.45 1.30
CA TYR A 127 15.03 -6.15 0.02
C TYR A 127 15.81 -7.47 0.12
N PRO A 128 15.23 -8.61 -0.29
CA PRO A 128 15.88 -9.89 -0.18
C PRO A 128 17.06 -9.98 -1.16
N LEU A 129 18.26 -10.07 -0.61
CA LEU A 129 19.45 -10.37 -1.40
C LEU A 129 19.48 -11.86 -1.67
N GLN A 130 19.67 -12.24 -2.92
CA GLN A 130 19.94 -13.63 -3.27
C GLN A 130 21.29 -14.00 -2.65
N SER A 131 21.32 -15.05 -1.83
CA SER A 131 22.59 -15.68 -1.44
C SER A 131 23.27 -16.16 -2.72
N GLN A 132 24.41 -15.54 -3.05
CA GLN A 132 25.30 -16.03 -4.09
C GLN A 132 25.84 -17.39 -3.74
#